data_39d0c7736c2b567b3098fee0005b16de
#
_entry.id   39d0c7736c2b567b3098fee0005b16de
#
_cell.length_a   1.000
_cell.length_b   1.000
_cell.length_c   1.000
_cell.angle_alpha   90.00
_cell.angle_beta   90.00
_cell.angle_gamma   90.00
#
_symmetry.space_group_name_H-M   'P 1'
#
loop_
_entity.id
_entity.type
_entity.pdbx_description
1 polymer ?
#
loop_
_entity_poly.entity_id
_entity_poly.type
_entity_poly.pdbx_seq_one_letter_code
_entity_poly.pdbx_strand_id
1 'polypeptide(L)'
;YLGIPLLVISADRPSEWIDQDDSQTIQQQGALCNFVKKSFQLPTAITCNEDRWHTNRLVNEAINLSQHGRKGPVHINVPLREHLYGFQHESITSERVIKTLKESPSLTAEISQNLREEFFLCPKVMIISGFHKPDPVLQQHIKLLASLPNVVVLTETVTNLSIPLVI
;
A
#
# COMPACT_ATOMS: atom_id res chain seq x y z
N TYR A 1 8.94 -5.45 0.57
CA TYR A 1 8.80 -6.67 -0.23
C TYR A 1 7.37 -7.22 -0.20
N LEU A 2 6.75 -7.31 0.98
CA LEU A 2 5.45 -7.97 1.16
C LEU A 2 4.24 -7.16 0.65
N GLY A 3 4.42 -5.92 0.22
CA GLY A 3 3.31 -5.07 -0.22
C GLY A 3 2.24 -4.88 0.88
N ILE A 4 2.67 -4.74 2.13
CA ILE A 4 1.77 -4.53 3.25
C ILE A 4 1.43 -3.04 3.33
N PRO A 5 0.15 -2.66 3.34
CA PRO A 5 -0.24 -1.29 3.63
C PRO A 5 0.05 -1.00 5.11
N LEU A 6 0.95 -0.06 5.37
CA LEU A 6 1.36 0.31 6.71
C LEU A 6 1.18 1.81 6.90
N LEU A 7 0.59 2.19 8.03
CA LEU A 7 0.57 3.57 8.51
C LEU A 7 1.63 3.71 9.58
N VAL A 8 2.65 4.54 9.33
CA VAL A 8 3.62 4.98 10.33
C VAL A 8 3.12 6.30 10.87
N ILE A 9 2.78 6.36 12.14
CA ILE A 9 2.31 7.57 12.81
C ILE A 9 3.37 7.94 13.83
N SER A 10 3.90 9.16 13.74
CA SER A 10 4.90 9.69 14.67
C SER A 10 4.45 11.01 15.28
N ALA A 11 4.62 11.13 16.58
CA ALA A 11 4.48 12.40 17.26
C ALA A 11 5.68 13.30 16.94
N ASP A 12 5.44 14.59 16.83
CA ASP A 12 6.46 15.60 16.56
C ASP A 12 6.22 16.86 17.40
N ARG A 13 7.21 17.71 17.45
CA ARG A 13 7.06 19.07 17.98
C ARG A 13 6.39 19.98 16.94
N PRO A 14 5.70 21.05 17.36
CA PRO A 14 5.26 22.09 16.44
C PRO A 14 6.45 22.70 15.68
N SER A 15 6.22 23.10 14.44
CA SER A 15 7.27 23.57 13.53
C SER A 15 8.10 24.73 14.07
N GLU A 16 7.51 25.57 14.90
CA GLU A 16 8.19 26.72 15.54
C GLU A 16 9.24 26.34 16.58
N TRP A 17 9.25 25.07 17.04
CA TRP A 17 10.23 24.55 17.99
C TRP A 17 11.36 23.74 17.33
N ILE A 18 11.22 23.40 16.07
CA ILE A 18 12.24 22.67 15.33
C ILE A 18 13.45 23.58 15.10
N ASP A 19 14.65 23.04 15.32
CA ASP A 19 15.93 23.77 15.20
C ASP A 19 16.08 24.94 16.19
N GLN A 20 15.41 24.86 17.35
CA GLN A 20 15.48 25.88 18.42
C GLN A 20 16.22 25.37 19.67
N ASP A 21 17.12 24.39 19.53
CA ASP A 21 17.81 23.72 20.65
C ASP A 21 16.87 23.09 21.68
N ASP A 22 15.59 22.88 21.33
CA ASP A 22 14.66 22.13 22.14
C ASP A 22 15.02 20.64 22.08
N SER A 23 15.09 20.00 23.26
CA SER A 23 15.47 18.60 23.34
C SER A 23 14.51 17.70 22.57
N GLN A 24 15.04 16.67 21.91
CA GLN A 24 14.28 15.66 21.16
C GLN A 24 13.59 16.18 19.87
N THR A 25 14.00 17.31 19.33
CA THR A 25 13.53 17.80 18.03
C THR A 25 14.44 17.36 16.91
N ILE A 26 13.84 16.95 15.80
CA ILE A 26 14.51 16.63 14.54
C ILE A 26 13.66 17.11 13.37
N GLN A 27 14.26 17.22 12.18
CA GLN A 27 13.53 17.40 10.93
C GLN A 27 12.77 16.13 10.57
N GLN A 28 11.65 15.87 11.27
CA GLN A 28 10.93 14.59 11.20
C GLN A 28 10.07 14.47 9.94
N GLN A 29 9.52 15.59 9.46
CA GLN A 29 8.78 15.59 8.21
C GLN A 29 9.68 15.19 7.05
N GLY A 30 9.35 14.10 6.37
CA GLY A 30 10.14 13.59 5.27
C GLY A 30 11.35 12.74 5.66
N ALA A 31 11.63 12.55 6.95
CA ALA A 31 12.74 11.71 7.41
C ALA A 31 12.67 10.27 6.86
N LEU A 32 11.47 9.78 6.56
CA LEU A 32 11.22 8.46 6.00
C LEU A 32 11.00 8.46 4.48
N CYS A 33 11.31 9.54 3.76
CA CYS A 33 10.94 9.71 2.35
C CYS A 33 11.36 8.57 1.42
N ASN A 34 12.51 7.92 1.69
CA ASN A 34 13.02 6.80 0.89
C ASN A 34 12.33 5.46 1.20
N PHE A 35 11.57 5.39 2.28
CA PHE A 35 10.97 4.15 2.79
C PHE A 35 9.45 4.15 2.73
N VAL A 36 8.83 5.31 2.48
CA VAL A 36 7.38 5.48 2.42
C VAL A 36 6.93 6.02 1.07
N LYS A 37 5.70 5.73 0.68
CA LYS A 37 5.11 6.24 -0.56
C LYS A 37 4.91 7.76 -0.50
N LYS A 38 4.55 8.29 0.67
CA LYS A 38 4.37 9.71 0.94
C LYS A 38 4.39 9.95 2.44
N SER A 39 4.88 11.12 2.84
CA SER A 39 4.79 11.66 4.20
C SER A 39 3.72 12.74 4.25
N PHE A 40 2.85 12.69 5.25
CA PHE A 40 1.76 13.64 5.49
C PHE A 40 2.04 14.39 6.78
N GLN A 41 1.86 15.71 6.76
CA GLN A 41 1.95 16.57 7.93
C GLN A 41 0.55 16.98 8.36
N LEU A 42 0.17 16.64 9.59
CA LEU A 42 -1.09 17.13 10.15
C LEU A 42 -0.91 18.55 10.74
N PRO A 43 -1.99 19.32 10.86
CA PRO A 43 -1.95 20.59 11.58
C PRO A 43 -1.67 20.36 13.07
N THR A 44 -0.99 21.33 13.71
CA THR A 44 -0.63 21.27 15.14
C THR A 44 -1.86 21.33 16.05
N ALA A 45 -2.93 21.95 15.60
CA ALA A 45 -4.19 22.05 16.34
C ALA A 45 -5.37 21.99 15.36
N ILE A 46 -6.50 21.51 15.85
CA ILE A 46 -7.78 21.54 15.14
C ILE A 46 -8.64 22.56 15.85
N THR A 47 -8.69 23.78 15.32
CA THR A 47 -9.36 24.92 15.96
C THR A 47 -10.69 25.28 15.32
N CYS A 48 -10.89 24.85 14.08
CA CYS A 48 -12.09 25.14 13.29
C CYS A 48 -12.51 23.95 12.42
N ASN A 49 -13.66 24.07 11.78
CA ASN A 49 -14.19 23.03 10.90
C ASN A 49 -13.30 22.79 9.66
N GLU A 50 -12.61 23.80 9.16
CA GLU A 50 -11.68 23.68 8.05
C GLU A 50 -10.47 22.83 8.43
N ASP A 51 -9.92 23.01 9.64
CA ASP A 51 -8.80 22.21 10.14
C ASP A 51 -9.23 20.74 10.28
N ARG A 52 -10.44 20.50 10.80
CA ARG A 52 -11.01 19.16 10.92
C ARG A 52 -11.21 18.52 9.56
N TRP A 53 -11.77 19.24 8.62
CA TRP A 53 -11.95 18.78 7.24
C TRP A 53 -10.60 18.46 6.59
N HIS A 54 -9.60 19.33 6.75
CA HIS A 54 -8.28 19.15 6.19
C HIS A 54 -7.59 17.92 6.78
N THR A 55 -7.60 17.79 8.10
CA THR A 55 -7.05 16.62 8.81
C THR A 55 -7.71 15.32 8.34
N ASN A 56 -9.05 15.30 8.29
CA ASN A 56 -9.81 14.14 7.80
C ASN A 56 -9.41 13.78 6.36
N ARG A 57 -9.26 14.77 5.47
CA ARG A 57 -8.82 14.56 4.10
C ARG A 57 -7.43 13.95 4.03
N LEU A 58 -6.46 14.49 4.78
CA LEU A 58 -5.08 13.97 4.80
C LEU A 58 -5.00 12.53 5.29
N VAL A 59 -5.73 12.20 6.37
CA VAL A 59 -5.77 10.83 6.91
C VAL A 59 -6.39 9.87 5.90
N ASN A 60 -7.51 10.24 5.27
CA ASN A 60 -8.12 9.42 4.22
C ASN A 60 -7.18 9.24 3.02
N GLU A 61 -6.48 10.30 2.59
CA GLU A 61 -5.49 10.22 1.51
C GLU A 61 -4.36 9.26 1.87
N ALA A 62 -3.83 9.32 3.09
CA ALA A 62 -2.79 8.44 3.58
C ALA A 62 -3.23 6.97 3.57
N ILE A 63 -4.43 6.68 4.11
CA ILE A 63 -4.99 5.32 4.15
C ILE A 63 -5.19 4.79 2.72
N ASN A 64 -5.82 5.57 1.86
CA ASN A 64 -6.07 5.18 0.47
C ASN A 64 -4.77 4.95 -0.29
N LEU A 65 -3.78 5.86 -0.16
CA LEU A 65 -2.49 5.73 -0.82
C LEU A 65 -1.72 4.49 -0.38
N SER A 66 -1.79 4.11 0.90
CA SER A 66 -1.14 2.90 1.40
C SER A 66 -1.67 1.63 0.70
N GLN A 67 -2.93 1.65 0.26
CA GLN A 67 -3.65 0.52 -0.31
C GLN A 67 -3.75 0.54 -1.84
N HIS A 68 -3.53 1.71 -2.48
CA HIS A 68 -3.71 1.89 -3.93
C HIS A 68 -2.48 1.42 -4.71
N GLY A 69 -2.70 0.75 -5.84
CA GLY A 69 -1.65 0.20 -6.71
C GLY A 69 -0.74 -0.76 -5.96
N ARG A 70 0.58 -0.57 -6.07
CA ARG A 70 1.54 -1.30 -5.23
C ARG A 70 1.37 -0.84 -3.78
N LYS A 71 0.83 -1.71 -2.94
CA LYS A 71 0.64 -1.44 -1.51
C LYS A 71 1.98 -1.16 -0.85
N GLY A 72 1.99 -0.27 0.14
CA GLY A 72 3.22 0.08 0.83
C GLY A 72 3.00 1.06 1.97
N PRO A 73 4.07 1.39 2.72
CA PRO A 73 3.97 2.25 3.87
C PRO A 73 3.73 3.72 3.48
N VAL A 74 3.03 4.43 4.34
CA VAL A 74 2.89 5.89 4.34
C VAL A 74 3.19 6.42 5.74
N HIS A 75 3.64 7.65 5.84
CA HIS A 75 3.96 8.31 7.10
C HIS A 75 3.00 9.46 7.38
N ILE A 76 2.51 9.53 8.61
CA ILE A 76 1.72 10.66 9.12
C ILE A 76 2.48 11.26 10.29
N ASN A 77 2.97 12.47 10.12
CA ASN A 77 3.62 13.26 11.14
C ASN A 77 2.57 14.08 11.90
N VAL A 78 2.53 13.94 13.21
CA VAL A 78 1.52 14.55 14.08
C VAL A 78 2.21 15.52 15.03
N PRO A 79 2.27 16.82 14.73
CA PRO A 79 2.83 17.80 15.64
C PRO A 79 1.89 18.02 16.83
N LEU A 80 2.43 17.92 18.04
CA LEU A 80 1.68 18.04 19.27
C LEU A 80 2.27 19.14 20.13
N ARG A 81 1.41 20.03 20.66
CA ARG A 81 1.82 21.03 21.66
C ARG A 81 1.91 20.36 23.04
N GLU A 82 2.85 20.86 23.86
CA GLU A 82 2.99 20.39 25.23
C GLU A 82 1.77 20.69 26.08
N HIS A 83 1.67 19.95 27.16
CA HIS A 83 0.62 19.62 28.12
C HIS A 83 -0.26 18.47 27.62
N LEU A 84 0.38 17.35 27.29
CA LEU A 84 -0.32 16.09 26.94
C LEU A 84 -0.97 15.41 28.16
N TYR A 85 -1.17 16.15 29.24
CA TYR A 85 -1.79 15.66 30.49
C TYR A 85 -3.26 16.08 30.55
N GLY A 86 -4.10 15.24 31.12
CA GLY A 86 -5.50 15.56 31.34
C GLY A 86 -6.43 15.22 30.19
N PHE A 87 -6.21 14.04 29.57
CA PHE A 87 -7.15 13.52 28.56
C PHE A 87 -8.55 13.38 29.17
N GLN A 88 -9.52 14.08 28.57
CA GLN A 88 -10.92 13.79 28.80
C GLN A 88 -11.35 12.72 27.79
N HIS A 89 -12.03 11.69 28.27
CA HIS A 89 -12.65 10.69 27.41
C HIS A 89 -13.85 11.32 26.71
N GLU A 90 -13.61 11.93 25.56
CA GLU A 90 -14.69 12.29 24.66
C GLU A 90 -15.11 11.05 23.85
N SER A 91 -16.40 10.96 23.56
CA SER A 91 -16.89 9.93 22.65
C SER A 91 -16.28 10.11 21.27
N ILE A 92 -15.68 9.06 20.73
CA ILE A 92 -15.16 9.08 19.34
C ILE A 92 -16.35 9.27 18.39
N THR A 93 -16.40 10.41 17.75
CA THR A 93 -17.40 10.70 16.71
C THR A 93 -17.01 10.01 15.41
N SER A 94 -18.02 9.55 14.65
CA SER A 94 -17.80 9.01 13.33
C SER A 94 -17.31 10.10 12.38
N GLU A 95 -16.19 9.87 11.72
CA GLU A 95 -15.62 10.76 10.73
C GLU A 95 -15.97 10.31 9.30
N ARG A 96 -15.93 11.25 8.35
CA ARG A 96 -16.18 10.96 6.94
C ARG A 96 -15.08 10.04 6.39
N VAL A 97 -15.50 8.95 5.74
CA VAL A 97 -14.61 8.03 5.02
C VAL A 97 -14.66 8.32 3.52
N ILE A 98 -13.52 8.61 2.93
CA ILE A 98 -13.37 8.80 1.49
C ILE A 98 -12.91 7.47 0.88
N LYS A 99 -13.79 6.83 0.12
CA LYS A 99 -13.49 5.56 -0.54
C LYS A 99 -12.91 5.80 -1.92
N THR A 100 -11.80 5.14 -2.23
CA THR A 100 -11.27 5.06 -3.59
C THR A 100 -12.04 3.99 -4.36
N LEU A 101 -12.51 4.32 -5.56
CA LEU A 101 -13.04 3.32 -6.48
C LEU A 101 -11.90 2.41 -6.91
N LYS A 102 -12.10 1.11 -6.76
CA LYS A 102 -11.14 0.11 -7.23
C LYS A 102 -11.38 -0.11 -8.72
N GLU A 103 -10.39 0.19 -9.51
CA GLU A 103 -10.35 -0.30 -10.89
C GLU A 103 -10.06 -1.80 -10.86
N SER A 104 -10.84 -2.56 -11.59
CA SER A 104 -10.52 -3.95 -11.89
C SER A 104 -9.83 -3.95 -13.25
N PRO A 105 -8.49 -4.12 -13.31
CA PRO A 105 -7.81 -4.17 -14.58
C PRO A 105 -8.32 -5.40 -15.35
N SER A 106 -8.98 -5.17 -16.47
CA SER A 106 -9.37 -6.22 -17.41
C SER A 106 -8.67 -5.96 -18.73
N LEU A 107 -8.19 -7.03 -19.36
CA LEU A 107 -7.65 -6.93 -20.71
C LEU A 107 -8.79 -6.61 -21.69
N THR A 108 -8.52 -5.73 -22.64
CA THR A 108 -9.46 -5.55 -23.76
C THR A 108 -9.54 -6.83 -24.58
N ALA A 109 -10.62 -7.02 -25.31
CA ALA A 109 -10.79 -8.19 -26.17
C ALA A 109 -9.64 -8.34 -27.17
N GLU A 110 -9.19 -7.23 -27.75
CA GLU A 110 -8.07 -7.16 -28.70
C GLU A 110 -6.75 -7.63 -28.04
N ILE A 111 -6.38 -7.05 -26.88
CA ILE A 111 -5.16 -7.46 -26.16
C ILE A 111 -5.23 -8.92 -25.74
N SER A 112 -6.40 -9.39 -25.28
CA SER A 112 -6.60 -10.78 -24.91
C SER A 112 -6.44 -11.73 -26.09
N GLN A 113 -6.93 -11.34 -27.27
CA GLN A 113 -6.77 -12.11 -28.51
C GLN A 113 -5.30 -12.16 -28.96
N ASN A 114 -4.62 -11.02 -28.98
CA ASN A 114 -3.21 -10.96 -29.38
C ASN A 114 -2.32 -11.81 -28.44
N LEU A 115 -2.50 -11.71 -27.11
CA LEU A 115 -1.77 -12.54 -26.15
C LEU A 115 -2.03 -14.04 -26.35
N ARG A 116 -3.26 -14.41 -26.69
CA ARG A 116 -3.61 -15.80 -26.96
C ARG A 116 -2.91 -16.31 -28.22
N GLU A 117 -2.90 -15.52 -29.30
CA GLU A 117 -2.23 -15.87 -30.54
C GLU A 117 -0.73 -16.02 -30.34
N GLU A 118 -0.08 -15.07 -29.66
CA GLU A 118 1.35 -15.16 -29.31
C GLU A 118 1.64 -16.41 -28.48
N PHE A 119 0.83 -16.70 -27.46
CA PHE A 119 1.01 -17.88 -26.60
C PHE A 119 0.99 -19.18 -27.41
N PHE A 120 0.05 -19.33 -28.34
CA PHE A 120 -0.07 -20.55 -29.16
C PHE A 120 0.95 -20.64 -30.29
N LEU A 121 1.50 -19.51 -30.73
CA LEU A 121 2.60 -19.49 -31.71
C LEU A 121 3.95 -19.84 -31.10
N CYS A 122 4.11 -19.68 -29.78
CA CYS A 122 5.36 -19.97 -29.08
C CYS A 122 5.58 -21.49 -28.95
N PRO A 123 6.71 -22.03 -29.49
CA PRO A 123 7.01 -23.44 -29.41
C PRO A 123 7.35 -23.88 -27.95
N LYS A 124 7.82 -22.97 -27.13
CA LYS A 124 8.11 -23.18 -25.69
C LYS A 124 7.75 -21.95 -24.90
N VAL A 125 7.05 -22.13 -23.81
CA VAL A 125 6.61 -21.08 -22.91
C VAL A 125 7.17 -21.34 -21.51
N MET A 126 7.77 -20.32 -20.91
CA MET A 126 8.22 -20.35 -19.53
C MET A 126 7.36 -19.39 -18.71
N ILE A 127 6.71 -19.88 -17.68
CA ILE A 127 5.98 -19.07 -16.71
C ILE A 127 6.84 -18.96 -15.46
N ILE A 128 7.18 -17.73 -15.08
CA ILE A 128 7.93 -17.44 -13.86
C ILE A 128 6.97 -16.82 -12.86
N SER A 129 6.75 -17.50 -11.74
CA SER A 129 5.90 -17.00 -10.67
C SER A 129 6.74 -16.50 -9.49
N GLY A 130 6.64 -15.20 -9.18
CA GLY A 130 7.25 -14.58 -8.02
C GLY A 130 6.34 -14.58 -6.80
N PHE A 131 6.68 -13.77 -5.80
CA PHE A 131 5.92 -13.66 -4.56
C PHE A 131 4.48 -13.19 -4.79
N HIS A 132 3.51 -13.93 -4.27
CA HIS A 132 2.11 -13.52 -4.17
C HIS A 132 1.44 -14.20 -2.96
N LYS A 133 0.27 -13.67 -2.57
CA LYS A 133 -0.55 -14.30 -1.53
C LYS A 133 -1.18 -15.57 -2.08
N PRO A 134 -1.55 -16.54 -1.21
CA PRO A 134 -2.31 -17.71 -1.64
C PRO A 134 -3.54 -17.28 -2.44
N ASP A 135 -3.65 -17.79 -3.66
CA ASP A 135 -4.75 -17.50 -4.59
C ASP A 135 -5.18 -18.82 -5.27
N PRO A 136 -6.29 -19.43 -4.82
CA PRO A 136 -6.77 -20.68 -5.40
C PRO A 136 -7.13 -20.58 -6.88
N VAL A 137 -7.61 -19.43 -7.34
CA VAL A 137 -8.01 -19.22 -8.74
C VAL A 137 -6.76 -19.18 -9.62
N LEU A 138 -5.75 -18.39 -9.23
CA LEU A 138 -4.46 -18.35 -9.90
C LEU A 138 -3.82 -19.74 -9.93
N GLN A 139 -3.81 -20.45 -8.81
CA GLN A 139 -3.24 -21.80 -8.73
C GLN A 139 -3.93 -22.77 -9.71
N GLN A 140 -5.25 -22.70 -9.85
CA GLN A 140 -5.98 -23.53 -10.79
C GLN A 140 -5.59 -23.22 -12.25
N HIS A 141 -5.51 -21.94 -12.61
CA HIS A 141 -5.11 -21.54 -13.96
C HIS A 141 -3.66 -21.93 -14.28
N ILE A 142 -2.74 -21.75 -13.33
CA ILE A 142 -1.34 -22.16 -13.53
C ILE A 142 -1.23 -23.68 -13.67
N LYS A 143 -2.01 -24.47 -12.92
CA LYS A 143 -2.07 -25.93 -13.11
C LYS A 143 -2.54 -26.34 -14.51
N LEU A 144 -3.56 -25.66 -15.04
CA LEU A 144 -4.03 -25.90 -16.40
C LEU A 144 -2.96 -25.57 -17.44
N LEU A 145 -2.27 -24.44 -17.28
CA LEU A 145 -1.17 -24.05 -18.18
C LEU A 145 0.02 -25.03 -18.07
N ALA A 146 0.37 -25.46 -16.87
CA ALA A 146 1.45 -26.43 -16.63
C ALA A 146 1.16 -27.83 -17.20
N SER A 147 -0.09 -28.15 -17.52
CA SER A 147 -0.44 -29.42 -18.19
C SER A 147 -0.16 -29.41 -19.70
N LEU A 148 0.14 -28.26 -20.27
CA LEU A 148 0.48 -28.15 -21.68
C LEU A 148 1.92 -28.61 -21.94
N PRO A 149 2.18 -29.39 -23.01
CA PRO A 149 3.47 -30.04 -23.24
C PRO A 149 4.62 -29.07 -23.54
N ASN A 150 4.29 -27.85 -23.95
CA ASN A 150 5.26 -26.78 -24.27
C ASN A 150 5.42 -25.75 -23.17
N VAL A 151 4.82 -25.95 -22.00
CA VAL A 151 4.84 -25.00 -20.88
C VAL A 151 5.66 -25.52 -19.72
N VAL A 152 6.59 -24.70 -19.22
CA VAL A 152 7.33 -24.94 -17.98
C VAL A 152 7.01 -23.84 -16.99
N VAL A 153 6.73 -24.21 -15.74
CA VAL A 153 6.46 -23.27 -14.65
C VAL A 153 7.60 -23.31 -13.65
N LEU A 154 8.26 -22.16 -13.47
CA LEU A 154 9.27 -21.94 -12.45
C LEU A 154 8.64 -21.18 -11.28
N THR A 155 8.80 -21.72 -10.08
CA THR A 155 8.26 -21.13 -8.85
C THR A 155 9.33 -21.09 -7.76
N GLU A 156 9.22 -20.12 -6.88
CA GLU A 156 9.96 -20.07 -5.62
C GLU A 156 9.06 -20.50 -4.45
N THR A 157 9.63 -20.87 -3.32
CA THR A 157 8.86 -21.27 -2.11
C THR A 157 7.91 -20.19 -1.62
N VAL A 158 8.22 -18.92 -1.91
CA VAL A 158 7.41 -17.74 -1.52
C VAL A 158 6.23 -17.48 -2.44
N THR A 159 6.04 -18.27 -3.50
CA THR A 159 4.94 -18.09 -4.45
C THR A 159 3.61 -18.60 -3.93
N ASN A 160 3.61 -19.43 -2.88
CA ASN A 160 2.42 -20.10 -2.37
C ASN A 160 1.65 -20.92 -3.43
N LEU A 161 2.34 -21.36 -4.48
CA LEU A 161 1.80 -22.28 -5.47
C LEU A 161 2.22 -23.72 -5.12
N SER A 162 1.23 -24.61 -5.08
CA SER A 162 1.46 -26.05 -4.95
C SER A 162 1.09 -26.72 -6.27
N ILE A 163 2.09 -26.82 -7.15
CA ILE A 163 1.94 -27.45 -8.47
C ILE A 163 2.82 -28.69 -8.48
N PRO A 164 2.31 -29.87 -8.86
CA PRO A 164 3.18 -31.01 -9.08
C PRO A 164 4.22 -30.65 -10.15
N LEU A 165 5.50 -30.76 -9.81
CA LEU A 165 6.57 -30.63 -10.80
C LEU A 165 6.41 -31.73 -11.82
N VAL A 166 6.01 -31.37 -13.01
CA VAL A 166 6.22 -32.21 -14.18
C VAL A 166 7.59 -31.76 -14.72
N ILE A 167 8.62 -32.52 -14.40
CA ILE A 167 9.94 -32.40 -15.04
C ILE A 167 9.81 -32.91 -16.46
#